data_e071d1e4e12dbacaec13724380a73a0b
#
_entry.id   e071d1e4e12dbacaec13724380a73a0b
#
_cell.length_a   1.000
_cell.length_b   1.000
_cell.length_c   1.000
_cell.angle_alpha   90.00
_cell.angle_beta   90.00
_cell.angle_gamma   90.00
#
_symmetry.space_group_name_H-M   'P 1'
#
loop_
_entity.id
_entity.type
_entity.pdbx_description
1 polymer ?
#
loop_
_entity_poly.entity_id
_entity_poly.type
_entity_poly.pdbx_seq_one_letter_code
_entity_poly.pdbx_strand_id
1 'polypeptide(L)'
;MTIDGVRVVIMEVEGNLKQLTSMLQELTRDAATPTLAVLGSKEGGGKLMVACTENTIAAERYNAVDLLRSIIPNIKGGGGGRPTMAQGGGSDATGLDNALQAAKDLVQS
;
A
#
# COMPACT_ATOMS: atom_id res chain seq x y z
N MET A 1 -0.96 9.46 9.91
CA MET A 1 -2.32 9.21 10.45
C MET A 1 -2.27 7.96 11.29
N THR A 2 -2.98 7.93 12.40
CA THR A 2 -3.03 6.73 13.26
C THR A 2 -4.48 6.32 13.42
N ILE A 3 -4.77 5.03 13.19
CA ILE A 3 -6.14 4.50 13.29
C ILE A 3 -6.09 3.26 14.18
N ASP A 4 -6.76 3.33 15.33
CA ASP A 4 -6.84 2.24 16.31
C ASP A 4 -5.47 1.66 16.67
N GLY A 5 -4.47 2.53 16.86
CA GLY A 5 -3.13 2.13 17.23
C GLY A 5 -2.23 1.73 16.06
N VAL A 6 -2.75 1.74 14.83
CA VAL A 6 -1.96 1.44 13.64
C VAL A 6 -1.55 2.73 12.96
N ARG A 7 -0.25 2.89 12.71
CA ARG A 7 0.26 4.00 11.93
C ARG A 7 -0.02 3.75 10.45
N VAL A 8 -0.74 4.67 9.81
CA VAL A 8 -1.13 4.54 8.41
C VAL A 8 -0.44 5.61 7.58
N VAL A 9 0.28 5.20 6.55
CA VAL A 9 0.95 6.08 5.61
C VAL A 9 0.42 5.76 4.21
N ILE A 10 -0.22 6.71 3.57
CA ILE A 10 -0.77 6.55 2.22
C ILE A 10 -0.35 7.77 1.43
N MET A 11 0.50 7.58 0.40
CA MET A 11 1.02 8.71 -0.36
C MET A 11 1.44 8.32 -1.77
N GLU A 12 1.44 9.31 -2.66
CA GLU A 12 2.05 9.20 -3.97
C GLU A 12 3.51 9.63 -3.85
N VAL A 13 4.41 8.88 -4.50
CA VAL A 13 5.84 9.19 -4.54
C VAL A 13 6.34 9.01 -5.97
N GLU A 14 7.52 9.55 -6.26
CA GLU A 14 8.19 9.30 -7.53
C GLU A 14 9.13 8.12 -7.37
N GLY A 15 9.22 7.28 -8.41
CA GLY A 15 10.17 6.21 -8.43
C GLY A 15 9.63 4.92 -9.03
N ASN A 16 10.54 3.97 -9.26
CA ASN A 16 10.19 2.64 -9.75
C ASN A 16 9.90 1.70 -8.58
N LEU A 17 9.52 0.45 -8.87
CA LEU A 17 9.17 -0.52 -7.83
C LEU A 17 10.31 -0.75 -6.83
N LYS A 18 11.56 -0.73 -7.31
CA LYS A 18 12.71 -0.92 -6.41
C LYS A 18 12.81 0.20 -5.39
N GLN A 19 12.59 1.44 -5.83
CA GLN A 19 12.61 2.60 -4.94
C GLN A 19 11.44 2.57 -3.96
N LEU A 20 10.25 2.18 -4.43
CA LEU A 20 9.09 2.04 -3.56
C LEU A 20 9.32 0.95 -2.51
N THR A 21 9.93 -0.17 -2.90
CA THR A 21 10.27 -1.25 -1.97
C THR A 21 11.17 -0.75 -0.85
N SER A 22 12.21 0.01 -1.20
CA SER A 22 13.11 0.57 -0.21
C SER A 22 12.41 1.51 0.76
N MET A 23 11.50 2.34 0.25
CA MET A 23 10.72 3.25 1.09
C MET A 23 9.81 2.47 2.06
N LEU A 24 9.14 1.43 1.56
CA LEU A 24 8.26 0.61 2.40
C LEU A 24 9.05 -0.12 3.49
N GLN A 25 10.22 -0.64 3.16
CA GLN A 25 11.06 -1.31 4.14
C GLN A 25 11.47 -0.36 5.26
N GLU A 26 11.78 0.89 4.92
CA GLU A 26 12.12 1.90 5.90
C GLU A 26 10.93 2.24 6.80
N LEU A 27 9.75 2.40 6.22
CA LEU A 27 8.52 2.74 6.95
C LEU A 27 8.09 1.61 7.89
N THR A 28 8.36 0.36 7.55
CA THR A 28 7.93 -0.80 8.34
C THR A 28 9.07 -1.42 9.16
N ARG A 29 10.22 -0.76 9.22
CA ARG A 29 11.40 -1.29 9.92
C ARG A 29 11.15 -1.47 11.42
N ASP A 30 10.44 -0.53 12.04
CA ASP A 30 10.14 -0.59 13.47
C ASP A 30 8.90 -1.43 13.72
N ALA A 31 9.13 -2.72 13.97
CA ALA A 31 8.04 -3.66 14.20
C ALA A 31 7.32 -3.46 15.54
N ALA A 32 7.85 -2.61 16.43
CA ALA A 32 7.19 -2.33 17.71
C ALA A 32 5.90 -1.52 17.52
N THR A 33 5.83 -0.71 16.45
CA THR A 33 4.63 0.07 16.14
C THR A 33 3.90 -0.56 14.95
N PRO A 34 2.65 -1.03 15.12
CA PRO A 34 1.88 -1.54 13.99
C PRO A 34 1.78 -0.48 12.90
N THR A 35 2.17 -0.82 11.68
CA THR A 35 2.23 0.13 10.57
C THR A 35 1.65 -0.49 9.32
N LEU A 36 0.84 0.30 8.60
CA LEU A 36 0.36 -0.01 7.26
C LEU A 36 0.82 1.11 6.35
N ALA A 37 1.49 0.77 5.26
CA ALA A 37 1.97 1.77 4.29
C ALA A 37 1.50 1.42 2.90
N VAL A 38 0.94 2.41 2.20
CA VAL A 38 0.50 2.30 0.81
C VAL A 38 1.22 3.39 0.02
N LEU A 39 2.04 2.97 -0.93
CA LEU A 39 2.75 3.90 -1.80
C LEU A 39 2.32 3.70 -3.24
N GLY A 40 2.13 4.80 -3.95
CA GLY A 40 1.79 4.78 -5.36
C GLY A 40 2.72 5.67 -6.17
N SER A 41 2.95 5.30 -7.43
CA SER A 41 3.76 6.06 -8.35
C SER A 41 3.11 6.02 -9.73
N LYS A 42 3.22 7.13 -10.46
CA LYS A 42 2.72 7.23 -11.84
C LYS A 42 3.75 6.75 -12.86
N GLU A 43 4.95 6.42 -12.42
CA GLU A 43 6.02 5.98 -13.31
C GLU A 43 5.64 4.67 -14.01
N GLY A 44 5.80 4.63 -15.33
CA GLY A 44 5.54 3.42 -16.10
C GLY A 44 4.09 2.99 -16.18
N GLY A 45 3.12 3.91 -16.00
CA GLY A 45 1.70 3.60 -16.14
C GLY A 45 0.94 3.41 -14.86
N GLY A 46 1.62 3.48 -13.72
CA GLY A 46 0.99 3.34 -12.42
C GLY A 46 1.53 2.13 -11.68
N LYS A 47 1.99 2.38 -10.47
CA LYS A 47 2.52 1.35 -9.58
C LYS A 47 1.89 1.51 -8.20
N LEU A 48 1.60 0.39 -7.55
CA LEU A 48 1.10 0.39 -6.19
C LEU A 48 1.86 -0.64 -5.37
N MET A 49 2.22 -0.27 -4.16
CA MET A 49 2.81 -1.18 -3.20
C MET A 49 2.17 -0.97 -1.83
N VAL A 50 1.91 -2.08 -1.15
CA VAL A 50 1.33 -2.07 0.19
C VAL A 50 2.20 -2.93 1.08
N ALA A 51 2.52 -2.44 2.26
CA ALA A 51 3.24 -3.22 3.25
C ALA A 51 2.62 -3.00 4.63
N CYS A 52 2.64 -4.02 5.46
CA CYS A 52 2.24 -3.88 6.86
C CYS A 52 3.12 -4.75 7.75
N THR A 53 3.22 -4.35 9.01
CA THR A 53 3.98 -5.11 9.99
C THR A 53 3.19 -6.36 10.41
N GLU A 54 3.91 -7.39 10.87
CA GLU A 54 3.27 -8.65 11.26
C GLU A 54 2.27 -8.49 12.39
N ASN A 55 2.53 -7.58 13.33
CA ASN A 55 1.59 -7.34 14.43
C ASN A 55 0.27 -6.74 13.95
N THR A 56 0.26 -6.01 12.82
CA THR A 56 -0.97 -5.55 12.21
C THR A 56 -1.80 -6.72 11.70
N ILE A 57 -1.15 -7.69 11.07
CA ILE A 57 -1.83 -8.91 10.58
C ILE A 57 -2.32 -9.75 11.76
N ALA A 58 -1.47 -9.90 12.78
CA ALA A 58 -1.83 -10.68 13.96
C ALA A 58 -3.07 -10.12 14.68
N ALA A 59 -3.27 -8.81 14.60
CA ALA A 59 -4.46 -8.16 15.13
C ALA A 59 -5.66 -8.24 14.18
N GLU A 60 -5.52 -8.90 13.05
CA GLU A 60 -6.55 -9.08 12.03
C GLU A 60 -7.11 -7.75 11.49
N ARG A 61 -6.28 -6.70 11.49
CA ARG A 61 -6.72 -5.38 11.04
C ARG A 61 -6.57 -5.21 9.54
N TYR A 62 -5.37 -5.43 9.00
CA TYR A 62 -5.07 -5.19 7.61
C TYR A 62 -4.14 -6.26 7.06
N ASN A 63 -4.34 -6.56 5.79
CA ASN A 63 -3.54 -7.53 5.06
C ASN A 63 -3.11 -6.85 3.75
N ALA A 64 -1.81 -6.79 3.50
CA ALA A 64 -1.28 -6.03 2.37
C ALA A 64 -1.83 -6.51 1.03
N VAL A 65 -1.91 -7.82 0.82
CA VAL A 65 -2.36 -8.35 -0.47
C VAL A 65 -3.86 -8.12 -0.68
N ASP A 66 -4.67 -8.22 0.37
CA ASP A 66 -6.10 -7.98 0.24
C ASP A 66 -6.38 -6.51 -0.04
N LEU A 67 -5.66 -5.61 0.63
CA LEU A 67 -5.81 -4.18 0.39
C LEU A 67 -5.37 -3.81 -1.02
N LEU A 68 -4.24 -4.36 -1.48
CA LEU A 68 -3.78 -4.12 -2.84
C LEU A 68 -4.83 -4.56 -3.86
N ARG A 69 -5.39 -5.76 -3.71
CA ARG A 69 -6.40 -6.27 -4.64
C ARG A 69 -7.65 -5.41 -4.69
N SER A 70 -7.96 -4.76 -3.58
CA SER A 70 -9.13 -3.88 -3.52
C SER A 70 -8.93 -2.56 -4.25
N ILE A 71 -7.70 -2.06 -4.32
CA ILE A 71 -7.43 -0.73 -4.88
C ILE A 71 -6.81 -0.77 -6.28
N ILE A 72 -6.14 -1.85 -6.66
CA ILE A 72 -5.39 -1.90 -7.92
C ILE A 72 -6.25 -1.80 -9.19
N PRO A 73 -7.54 -2.21 -9.20
CA PRO A 73 -8.36 -2.00 -10.39
C PRO A 73 -8.49 -0.54 -10.80
N ASN A 74 -8.29 0.41 -9.89
CA ASN A 74 -8.37 1.83 -10.20
C ASN A 74 -7.30 2.27 -11.21
N ILE A 75 -6.19 1.55 -11.31
CA ILE A 75 -5.14 1.82 -12.30
C ILE A 75 -5.14 0.78 -13.42
N LYS A 76 -6.23 0.02 -13.55
CA LYS A 76 -6.39 -1.06 -14.55
C LYS A 76 -5.25 -2.05 -14.45
N GLY A 77 -4.93 -2.43 -13.22
CA GLY A 77 -3.76 -3.24 -12.95
C GLY A 77 -4.07 -4.58 -12.32
N GLY A 78 -3.00 -5.30 -12.10
CA GLY A 78 -3.03 -6.56 -11.39
C GLY A 78 -1.76 -6.72 -10.60
N GLY A 79 -1.83 -7.54 -9.58
CA GLY A 79 -0.67 -7.81 -8.74
C GLY A 79 -1.02 -8.78 -7.64
N GLY A 80 -0.10 -8.96 -6.73
CA GLY A 80 -0.28 -9.85 -5.61
C GLY A 80 0.93 -9.80 -4.70
N GLY A 81 0.99 -10.72 -3.78
CA GLY A 81 2.08 -10.75 -2.83
C GLY A 81 1.74 -11.58 -1.61
N ARG A 82 2.24 -11.15 -0.49
CA ARG A 82 2.08 -11.79 0.81
C ARG A 82 1.26 -10.90 1.74
N PRO A 83 0.76 -11.44 2.85
CA PRO A 83 0.04 -10.60 3.83
C PRO A 83 0.84 -9.40 4.34
N THR A 84 2.17 -9.48 4.37
CA THR A 84 3.02 -8.38 4.84
C THR A 84 3.47 -7.44 3.73
N MET A 85 3.45 -7.86 2.47
CA MET A 85 3.90 -7.01 1.36
C MET A 85 3.31 -7.48 0.05
N ALA A 86 2.70 -6.56 -0.69
CA ALA A 86 2.12 -6.83 -1.99
C ALA A 86 2.45 -5.68 -2.94
N GLN A 87 2.51 -5.99 -4.23
CA GLN A 87 2.84 -5.01 -5.24
C GLN A 87 2.14 -5.31 -6.55
N GLY A 88 1.93 -4.30 -7.35
CA GLY A 88 1.36 -4.46 -8.67
C GLY A 88 1.52 -3.21 -9.50
N GLY A 89 1.19 -3.32 -10.76
CA GLY A 89 1.23 -2.22 -11.70
C GLY A 89 0.06 -2.29 -12.64
N GLY A 90 -0.25 -1.15 -13.24
CA GLY A 90 -1.35 -1.03 -14.18
C GLY A 90 -1.00 -0.14 -15.35
N SER A 91 -1.96 0.02 -16.24
CA SER A 91 -1.78 0.82 -17.45
C SER A 91 -2.40 2.22 -17.35
N ASP A 92 -3.07 2.53 -16.26
CA ASP A 92 -3.79 3.80 -16.11
C ASP A 92 -3.30 4.60 -14.90
N ALA A 93 -2.23 5.37 -15.12
CA ALA A 93 -1.68 6.23 -14.09
C ALA A 93 -2.67 7.31 -13.62
N THR A 94 -3.66 7.66 -14.43
CA THR A 94 -4.65 8.67 -14.06
C THR A 94 -5.58 8.18 -12.95
N GLY A 95 -5.66 6.87 -12.75
CA GLY A 95 -6.47 6.30 -11.67
C GLY A 95 -5.75 6.20 -10.33
N LEU A 96 -4.47 6.61 -10.26
CA LEU A 96 -3.69 6.47 -9.05
C LEU A 96 -4.29 7.25 -7.86
N ASP A 97 -4.75 8.47 -8.10
CA ASP A 97 -5.35 9.27 -7.04
C ASP A 97 -6.59 8.57 -6.47
N ASN A 98 -7.40 7.96 -7.34
CA ASN A 98 -8.57 7.19 -6.91
C ASN A 98 -8.17 5.95 -6.11
N ALA A 99 -7.08 5.27 -6.53
CA ALA A 99 -6.59 4.11 -5.80
C ALA A 99 -6.15 4.48 -4.39
N LEU A 100 -5.41 5.57 -4.25
CA LEU A 100 -4.93 6.03 -2.95
C LEU A 100 -6.10 6.50 -2.08
N GLN A 101 -7.09 7.17 -2.67
CA GLN A 101 -8.29 7.58 -1.94
C GLN A 101 -9.11 6.36 -1.47
N ALA A 102 -9.22 5.34 -2.33
CA ALA A 102 -9.90 4.10 -1.97
C ALA A 102 -9.19 3.41 -0.79
N ALA A 103 -7.85 3.44 -0.76
CA ALA A 103 -7.11 2.90 0.36
C ALA A 103 -7.44 3.64 1.66
N LYS A 104 -7.50 4.97 1.61
CA LYS A 104 -7.89 5.77 2.79
C LYS A 104 -9.29 5.42 3.27
N ASP A 105 -10.23 5.28 2.34
CA ASP A 105 -11.61 4.96 2.67
C ASP A 105 -11.71 3.58 3.34
N LEU A 106 -10.97 2.59 2.82
CA LEU A 106 -10.97 1.24 3.36
C LEU A 106 -10.40 1.18 4.78
N VAL A 107 -9.31 1.90 5.04
CA VAL A 107 -8.69 1.85 6.37
C VAL A 107 -9.48 2.66 7.41
N GLN A 108 -10.32 3.58 6.98
CA GLN A 108 -11.14 4.40 7.86
C GLN A 108 -12.53 3.81 8.12
N SER A 109 -12.88 2.78 7.37
CA SER A 109 -14.22 2.17 7.47
C SER A 109 -14.37 1.22 8.64
#